data_98388223897e68e01061dbd802632071
#
_entry.id   98388223897e68e01061dbd802632071
#
_cell.length_a   1.000
_cell.length_b   1.000
_cell.length_c   1.000
_cell.angle_alpha   90.00
_cell.angle_beta   90.00
_cell.angle_gamma   90.00
#
_symmetry.space_group_name_H-M   'P 1'
#
loop_
_entity.id
_entity.type
_entity.pdbx_description
1 polymer ?
#
loop_
_entity_poly.entity_id
_entity_poly.type
_entity_poly.pdbx_seq_one_letter_code
_entity_poly.pdbx_strand_id
1 'polypeptide(L)'
;MNHGLVMPESARSWQDEYLADPAGRAHVQAVLDARFRAAGRQLRAEDLSDDALRDESAAFFAGGHDVIVGRRHYTDDATTTADLAGSGTLSVAEHRAFIALTVATMGDLYAQNPRVRFVVAFQNWLKPAGASFDHLHKQLVAIDELGTRNQTVLPKAVVDPDIYNRFGPDFAIDHGLVLARNEHALATVGFGHRYPSVEIWSTSALDQPWRMEPEEVDAMADLVHAVHVVVGPHVPCNEEWHHRPVGVGAPVPWRINLKLRVSTLAGFEGGTKIYVNAISPASLTSRLLPEMVRAREAGLIAPMDLGDECSVPRGVLASTRVRG
;
A
#
# COMPACT_ATOMS: atom_id res chain seq x y z
N MET A 1 -2.82 -0.37 -16.96
CA MET A 1 -3.63 0.54 -17.80
C MET A 1 -4.74 1.09 -16.92
N ASN A 2 -4.82 2.40 -16.77
CA ASN A 2 -5.89 3.05 -16.02
C ASN A 2 -7.09 3.25 -16.95
N HIS A 3 -7.90 2.21 -17.09
CA HIS A 3 -9.13 2.32 -17.84
C HIS A 3 -10.15 3.16 -17.07
N GLY A 4 -10.81 4.08 -17.74
CA GLY A 4 -11.89 4.87 -17.19
C GLY A 4 -11.53 6.30 -16.76
N LEU A 5 -10.26 6.62 -16.57
CA LEU A 5 -9.87 7.99 -16.21
C LEU A 5 -9.87 8.91 -17.45
N VAL A 6 -10.54 10.04 -17.32
CA VAL A 6 -10.46 11.11 -18.33
C VAL A 6 -9.16 11.88 -18.11
N MET A 7 -8.43 12.11 -19.20
CA MET A 7 -7.20 12.89 -19.20
C MET A 7 -7.48 14.35 -18.80
N PRO A 8 -6.96 14.83 -17.66
CA PRO A 8 -7.15 16.21 -17.24
C PRO A 8 -6.33 17.19 -18.10
N GLU A 9 -6.61 18.46 -18.00
CA GLU A 9 -5.92 19.49 -18.77
C GLU A 9 -4.42 19.54 -18.44
N SER A 10 -4.07 19.41 -17.17
CA SER A 10 -2.66 19.34 -16.71
C SER A 10 -1.88 18.22 -17.36
N ALA A 11 -2.50 17.03 -17.50
CA ALA A 11 -1.87 15.88 -18.14
C ALA A 11 -1.73 16.10 -19.66
N ARG A 12 -2.67 16.80 -20.29
CA ARG A 12 -2.56 17.21 -21.71
C ARG A 12 -1.40 18.19 -21.93
N SER A 13 -1.30 19.22 -21.09
CA SER A 13 -0.19 20.17 -21.15
C SER A 13 1.16 19.46 -20.96
N TRP A 14 1.24 18.54 -20.00
CA TRP A 14 2.46 17.74 -19.82
C TRP A 14 2.76 16.85 -21.02
N GLN A 15 1.75 16.19 -21.60
CA GLN A 15 1.93 15.42 -22.84
C GLN A 15 2.48 16.29 -23.98
N ASP A 16 1.92 17.47 -24.18
CA ASP A 16 2.36 18.37 -25.23
C ASP A 16 3.79 18.86 -25.01
N GLU A 17 4.15 19.25 -23.78
CA GLU A 17 5.52 19.64 -23.42
C GLU A 17 6.50 18.47 -23.62
N TYR A 18 6.13 17.27 -23.17
CA TYR A 18 6.98 16.09 -23.28
C TYR A 18 7.20 15.64 -24.73
N LEU A 19 6.16 15.71 -25.55
CA LEU A 19 6.24 15.38 -26.99
C LEU A 19 6.91 16.48 -27.82
N ALA A 20 6.96 17.71 -27.33
CA ALA A 20 7.70 18.80 -27.97
C ALA A 20 9.21 18.65 -27.77
N ASP A 21 9.66 18.04 -26.67
CA ASP A 21 11.06 17.69 -26.45
C ASP A 21 11.47 16.49 -27.32
N PRO A 22 12.56 16.60 -28.15
CA PRO A 22 12.98 15.50 -29.00
C PRO A 22 13.31 14.20 -28.26
N ALA A 23 13.90 14.28 -27.06
CA ALA A 23 14.23 13.10 -26.25
C ALA A 23 12.95 12.46 -25.65
N GLY A 24 12.02 13.29 -25.19
CA GLY A 24 10.70 12.84 -24.72
C GLY A 24 9.90 12.15 -25.81
N ARG A 25 9.87 12.76 -27.01
CA ARG A 25 9.21 12.16 -28.19
C ARG A 25 9.82 10.81 -28.57
N ALA A 26 11.14 10.72 -28.64
CA ALA A 26 11.84 9.48 -28.96
C ALA A 26 11.56 8.38 -27.92
N HIS A 27 11.50 8.74 -26.62
CA HIS A 27 11.14 7.82 -25.56
C HIS A 27 9.71 7.27 -25.74
N VAL A 28 8.71 8.14 -25.96
CA VAL A 28 7.34 7.74 -26.20
C VAL A 28 7.23 6.82 -27.42
N GLN A 29 7.90 7.16 -28.52
CA GLN A 29 7.93 6.34 -29.72
C GLN A 29 8.51 4.95 -29.47
N ALA A 30 9.61 4.85 -28.71
CA ALA A 30 10.21 3.56 -28.35
C ALA A 30 9.27 2.68 -27.51
N VAL A 31 8.55 3.28 -26.57
CA VAL A 31 7.56 2.58 -25.73
C VAL A 31 6.36 2.11 -26.57
N LEU A 32 5.86 2.96 -27.48
CA LEU A 32 4.77 2.58 -28.40
C LEU A 32 5.18 1.46 -29.35
N ASP A 33 6.39 1.51 -29.91
CA ASP A 33 6.90 0.45 -30.77
C ASP A 33 6.99 -0.90 -30.04
N ALA A 34 7.44 -0.89 -28.79
CA ALA A 34 7.45 -2.09 -27.96
C ALA A 34 6.02 -2.63 -27.73
N ARG A 35 5.06 -1.73 -27.47
CA ARG A 35 3.63 -2.07 -27.28
C ARG A 35 3.00 -2.61 -28.58
N PHE A 36 3.28 -1.98 -29.72
CA PHE A 36 2.77 -2.42 -31.02
C PHE A 36 3.30 -3.81 -31.37
N ARG A 37 4.60 -4.06 -31.18
CA ARG A 37 5.19 -5.39 -31.36
C ARG A 37 4.54 -6.44 -30.47
N ALA A 38 4.36 -6.13 -29.18
CA ALA A 38 3.72 -7.05 -28.22
C ALA A 38 2.25 -7.36 -28.59
N ALA A 39 1.56 -6.40 -29.22
CA ALA A 39 0.19 -6.56 -29.73
C ALA A 39 0.09 -7.15 -31.14
N GLY A 40 1.21 -7.51 -31.78
CA GLY A 40 1.24 -8.02 -33.15
C GLY A 40 0.89 -6.98 -34.21
N ARG A 41 0.91 -5.68 -33.88
CA ARG A 41 0.64 -4.58 -34.83
C ARG A 41 1.91 -4.29 -35.64
N GLN A 42 1.79 -4.29 -36.98
CA GLN A 42 2.87 -3.87 -37.88
C GLN A 42 2.79 -2.35 -38.12
N LEU A 43 2.97 -1.60 -37.06
CA LEU A 43 2.93 -0.13 -37.03
C LEU A 43 4.16 0.37 -36.31
N ARG A 44 4.78 1.44 -36.83
CA ARG A 44 5.88 2.14 -36.17
C ARG A 44 5.38 3.47 -35.64
N ALA A 45 5.80 3.81 -34.44
CA ALA A 45 5.40 5.06 -33.80
C ALA A 45 5.94 6.29 -34.52
N GLU A 46 7.07 6.17 -35.26
CA GLU A 46 7.62 7.25 -36.10
C GLU A 46 6.75 7.61 -37.31
N ASP A 47 5.90 6.67 -37.78
CA ASP A 47 4.99 6.87 -38.91
C ASP A 47 3.66 7.52 -38.51
N LEU A 48 3.44 7.76 -37.22
CA LEU A 48 2.22 8.39 -36.70
C LEU A 48 2.25 9.90 -36.94
N SER A 49 1.09 10.46 -37.32
CA SER A 49 0.90 11.91 -37.23
C SER A 49 0.95 12.38 -35.77
N ASP A 50 1.16 13.67 -35.54
CA ASP A 50 1.21 14.23 -34.19
C ASP A 50 -0.05 13.95 -33.38
N ASP A 51 -1.22 14.01 -34.02
CA ASP A 51 -2.49 13.71 -33.36
C ASP A 51 -2.61 12.22 -33.03
N ALA A 52 -2.22 11.34 -33.95
CA ALA A 52 -2.21 9.91 -33.71
C ALA A 52 -1.19 9.52 -32.61
N LEU A 53 -0.05 10.20 -32.55
CA LEU A 53 0.94 10.00 -31.49
C LEU A 53 0.42 10.43 -30.13
N ARG A 54 -0.31 11.57 -30.04
CA ARG A 54 -1.01 11.99 -28.84
C ARG A 54 -2.05 10.99 -28.39
N ASP A 55 -2.90 10.52 -29.31
CA ASP A 55 -3.96 9.57 -28.99
C ASP A 55 -3.41 8.22 -28.50
N GLU A 56 -2.44 7.65 -29.17
CA GLU A 56 -1.83 6.35 -28.81
C GLU A 56 -1.01 6.47 -27.50
N SER A 57 -0.42 7.63 -27.21
CA SER A 57 0.34 7.87 -25.98
C SER A 57 -0.51 8.40 -24.82
N ALA A 58 -1.76 8.78 -25.03
CA ALA A 58 -2.62 9.36 -24.01
C ALA A 58 -2.67 8.54 -22.72
N ALA A 59 -2.66 7.20 -22.82
CA ALA A 59 -2.65 6.30 -21.67
C ALA A 59 -1.39 6.40 -20.78
N PHE A 60 -0.29 6.99 -21.28
CA PHE A 60 0.93 7.20 -20.49
C PHE A 60 0.84 8.45 -19.62
N PHE A 61 0.07 9.42 -20.05
CA PHE A 61 -0.10 10.73 -19.39
C PHE A 61 -1.43 10.82 -18.62
N ALA A 62 -2.48 10.14 -19.09
CA ALA A 62 -3.80 10.13 -18.45
C ALA A 62 -3.87 9.20 -17.25
N GLY A 63 -2.87 8.35 -17.04
CA GLY A 63 -2.89 7.39 -15.96
C GLY A 63 -2.53 8.01 -14.63
N GLY A 64 -3.33 7.78 -13.61
CA GLY A 64 -2.94 8.00 -12.22
C GLY A 64 -2.16 6.80 -11.70
N HIS A 65 -0.98 6.49 -12.23
CA HIS A 65 -0.14 5.39 -11.73
C HIS A 65 1.27 5.91 -11.47
N ASP A 66 1.59 6.05 -10.21
CA ASP A 66 2.90 6.46 -9.73
C ASP A 66 3.64 5.31 -9.06
N VAL A 67 4.97 5.35 -9.15
CA VAL A 67 5.86 4.39 -8.52
C VAL A 67 6.86 5.15 -7.64
N ILE A 68 6.76 4.92 -6.34
CA ILE A 68 7.73 5.44 -5.36
C ILE A 68 8.84 4.42 -5.22
N VAL A 69 10.05 4.76 -5.63
CA VAL A 69 11.20 3.86 -5.65
C VAL A 69 12.11 4.14 -4.47
N GLY A 70 12.49 3.09 -3.74
CA GLY A 70 13.49 3.17 -2.69
C GLY A 70 14.85 3.62 -3.25
N ARG A 71 15.59 4.43 -2.48
CA ARG A 71 16.87 5.00 -2.93
C ARG A 71 17.92 3.92 -3.23
N ARG A 72 17.98 2.86 -2.39
CA ARG A 72 19.00 1.82 -2.49
C ARG A 72 18.40 0.53 -3.05
N HIS A 73 19.17 -0.15 -3.90
CA HIS A 73 18.83 -1.50 -4.36
C HIS A 73 19.35 -2.58 -3.42
N TYR A 74 20.53 -2.36 -2.88
CA TYR A 74 21.18 -3.26 -1.93
C TYR A 74 21.44 -2.56 -0.59
N THR A 75 21.64 -3.35 0.47
CA THR A 75 22.12 -2.84 1.76
C THR A 75 23.53 -2.27 1.63
N ASP A 76 23.94 -1.40 2.55
CA ASP A 76 25.25 -0.74 2.47
C ASP A 76 26.42 -1.71 2.65
N ASP A 77 26.19 -2.85 3.31
CA ASP A 77 27.13 -3.95 3.55
C ASP A 77 26.91 -5.15 2.63
N ALA A 78 26.18 -4.98 1.53
CA ALA A 78 25.87 -6.05 0.60
C ALA A 78 27.11 -6.72 0.04
N THR A 79 27.13 -8.03 0.10
CA THR A 79 28.19 -8.89 -0.46
C THR A 79 27.70 -9.79 -1.58
N THR A 80 26.38 -9.96 -1.68
CA THR A 80 25.72 -10.79 -2.68
C THR A 80 24.50 -10.08 -3.28
N THR A 81 24.01 -10.56 -4.40
CA THR A 81 22.77 -10.08 -5.03
C THR A 81 21.51 -10.43 -4.22
N ALA A 82 21.61 -11.20 -3.16
CA ALA A 82 20.51 -11.52 -2.25
C ALA A 82 20.36 -10.45 -1.14
N ASP A 83 21.34 -9.57 -0.95
CA ASP A 83 21.36 -8.54 0.10
C ASP A 83 20.56 -7.30 -0.31
N LEU A 84 19.30 -7.53 -0.68
CA LEU A 84 18.39 -6.47 -1.17
C LEU A 84 17.98 -5.52 -0.04
N ALA A 85 17.93 -4.23 -0.36
CA ALA A 85 17.37 -3.23 0.53
C ALA A 85 15.84 -3.28 0.46
N GLY A 86 15.20 -3.86 1.46
CA GLY A 86 13.75 -3.90 1.66
C GLY A 86 13.27 -2.89 2.71
N SER A 87 11.97 -2.78 2.93
CA SER A 87 11.39 -1.84 3.91
C SER A 87 11.97 -2.02 5.33
N GLY A 88 12.27 -3.27 5.74
CA GLY A 88 12.85 -3.57 7.05
C GLY A 88 14.35 -3.31 7.19
N THR A 89 15.06 -2.97 6.09
CA THR A 89 16.49 -2.60 6.13
C THR A 89 16.71 -1.09 6.04
N LEU A 90 15.64 -0.32 5.87
CA LEU A 90 15.68 1.14 5.96
C LEU A 90 15.88 1.54 7.43
N SER A 91 16.50 2.69 7.67
CA SER A 91 16.40 3.33 8.98
C SER A 91 14.97 3.82 9.25
N VAL A 92 14.63 4.06 10.51
CA VAL A 92 13.33 4.63 10.89
C VAL A 92 13.04 5.92 10.10
N ALA A 93 14.03 6.81 9.99
CA ALA A 93 13.86 8.07 9.27
C ALA A 93 13.63 7.87 7.75
N GLU A 94 14.38 6.96 7.12
CA GLU A 94 14.18 6.63 5.70
C GLU A 94 12.81 6.01 5.45
N HIS A 95 12.35 5.12 6.35
CA HIS A 95 11.04 4.50 6.20
C HIS A 95 9.91 5.52 6.42
N ARG A 96 10.01 6.43 7.40
CA ARG A 96 9.08 7.55 7.57
C ARG A 96 9.00 8.41 6.30
N ALA A 97 10.14 8.81 5.74
CA ALA A 97 10.18 9.58 4.49
C ALA A 97 9.53 8.82 3.31
N PHE A 98 9.71 7.50 3.24
CA PHE A 98 9.13 6.64 2.19
C PHE A 98 7.59 6.58 2.32
N ILE A 99 7.06 6.45 3.53
CA ILE A 99 5.61 6.49 3.80
C ILE A 99 5.05 7.90 3.56
N ALA A 100 5.71 8.95 4.07
CA ALA A 100 5.27 10.34 3.89
C ALA A 100 5.18 10.74 2.41
N LEU A 101 6.19 10.36 1.59
CA LEU A 101 6.14 10.58 0.14
C LEU A 101 4.98 9.81 -0.51
N THR A 102 4.71 8.58 -0.07
CA THR A 102 3.57 7.79 -0.57
C THR A 102 2.24 8.48 -0.24
N VAL A 103 2.08 9.02 0.96
CA VAL A 103 0.90 9.77 1.39
C VAL A 103 0.74 11.07 0.59
N ALA A 104 1.82 11.84 0.41
CA ALA A 104 1.80 13.07 -0.38
C ALA A 104 1.39 12.79 -1.84
N THR A 105 2.02 11.81 -2.48
CA THR A 105 1.68 11.38 -3.86
C THR A 105 0.22 10.92 -3.97
N MET A 106 -0.32 10.25 -2.95
CA MET A 106 -1.75 9.89 -2.91
C MET A 106 -2.64 11.13 -2.95
N GLY A 107 -2.30 12.17 -2.17
CA GLY A 107 -3.01 13.46 -2.18
C GLY A 107 -2.94 14.15 -3.54
N ASP A 108 -1.76 14.15 -4.18
CA ASP A 108 -1.56 14.74 -5.50
C ASP A 108 -2.39 14.05 -6.58
N LEU A 109 -2.47 12.71 -6.57
CA LEU A 109 -3.30 11.95 -7.50
C LEU A 109 -4.80 12.30 -7.38
N TYR A 110 -5.28 12.53 -6.16
CA TYR A 110 -6.65 13.02 -5.96
C TYR A 110 -6.84 14.47 -6.41
N ALA A 111 -5.86 15.34 -6.20
CA ALA A 111 -5.92 16.74 -6.59
C ALA A 111 -5.87 16.94 -8.11
N GLN A 112 -5.06 16.12 -8.80
CA GLN A 112 -4.87 16.22 -10.25
C GLN A 112 -6.11 15.82 -11.06
N ASN A 113 -6.93 14.89 -10.58
CA ASN A 113 -8.09 14.42 -11.33
C ASN A 113 -9.31 14.24 -10.42
N PRO A 114 -10.34 15.13 -10.54
CA PRO A 114 -11.54 15.10 -9.71
C PRO A 114 -12.43 13.87 -9.94
N ARG A 115 -12.16 13.05 -10.95
CA ARG A 115 -12.87 11.78 -11.20
C ARG A 115 -12.30 10.61 -10.41
N VAL A 116 -11.13 10.76 -9.80
CA VAL A 116 -10.53 9.71 -8.96
C VAL A 116 -11.43 9.49 -7.74
N ARG A 117 -11.88 8.27 -7.57
CA ARG A 117 -12.67 7.83 -6.43
C ARG A 117 -11.84 7.10 -5.38
N PHE A 118 -10.83 6.37 -5.83
CA PHE A 118 -9.95 5.60 -4.96
C PHE A 118 -8.53 5.53 -5.51
N VAL A 119 -7.54 5.80 -4.65
CA VAL A 119 -6.13 5.57 -4.94
C VAL A 119 -5.70 4.32 -4.20
N VAL A 120 -5.36 3.28 -4.93
CA VAL A 120 -4.84 2.03 -4.36
C VAL A 120 -3.34 2.18 -4.18
N ALA A 121 -2.86 2.24 -2.94
CA ALA A 121 -1.43 2.18 -2.63
C ALA A 121 -1.07 0.78 -2.16
N PHE A 122 0.02 0.23 -2.68
CA PHE A 122 0.48 -1.12 -2.34
C PHE A 122 1.97 -1.30 -2.61
N GLN A 123 2.55 -2.30 -1.95
CA GLN A 123 3.89 -2.79 -2.22
C GLN A 123 3.85 -4.31 -2.43
N ASN A 124 4.53 -4.79 -3.46
CA ASN A 124 4.81 -6.19 -3.65
C ASN A 124 6.30 -6.41 -3.43
N TRP A 125 6.66 -7.16 -2.41
CA TRP A 125 8.04 -7.47 -2.09
C TRP A 125 8.38 -8.90 -2.47
N LEU A 126 9.37 -9.07 -3.36
CA LEU A 126 9.85 -10.32 -3.96
C LEU A 126 8.83 -11.00 -4.90
N LYS A 127 9.35 -11.82 -5.80
CA LYS A 127 8.58 -12.53 -6.85
C LYS A 127 7.36 -13.31 -6.34
N PRO A 128 7.44 -14.08 -5.21
CA PRO A 128 6.27 -14.83 -4.74
C PRO A 128 5.11 -13.95 -4.30
N ALA A 129 5.38 -12.67 -3.98
CA ALA A 129 4.36 -11.67 -3.68
C ALA A 129 3.87 -10.89 -4.92
N GLY A 130 4.37 -11.22 -6.12
CA GLY A 130 3.97 -10.60 -7.37
C GLY A 130 4.80 -9.36 -7.76
N ALA A 131 5.99 -9.19 -7.17
CA ALA A 131 6.91 -8.13 -7.59
C ALA A 131 7.39 -8.35 -9.03
N SER A 132 7.38 -7.30 -9.83
CA SER A 132 7.88 -7.33 -11.21
C SER A 132 9.40 -7.24 -11.26
N PHE A 133 10.02 -6.64 -10.26
CA PHE A 133 11.47 -6.48 -10.09
C PHE A 133 11.80 -6.36 -8.59
N ASP A 134 13.04 -6.67 -8.23
CA ASP A 134 13.49 -6.82 -6.84
C ASP A 134 14.09 -5.52 -6.25
N HIS A 135 13.74 -4.34 -6.76
CA HIS A 135 14.06 -3.06 -6.15
C HIS A 135 12.86 -2.58 -5.31
N LEU A 136 13.13 -2.11 -4.10
CA LEU A 136 12.07 -1.62 -3.20
C LEU A 136 11.26 -0.51 -3.86
N HIS A 137 9.96 -0.72 -3.99
CA HIS A 137 9.05 0.28 -4.53
C HIS A 137 7.63 0.11 -3.99
N LYS A 138 6.91 1.22 -3.91
CA LYS A 138 5.45 1.24 -3.72
C LYS A 138 4.79 1.73 -5.00
N GLN A 139 3.59 1.25 -5.27
CA GLN A 139 2.79 1.66 -6.41
C GLN A 139 1.51 2.32 -5.92
N LEU A 140 1.12 3.39 -6.60
CA LEU A 140 -0.16 4.06 -6.40
C LEU A 140 -0.92 4.03 -7.72
N VAL A 141 -2.16 3.55 -7.68
CA VAL A 141 -3.02 3.50 -8.86
C VAL A 141 -4.33 4.24 -8.54
N ALA A 142 -4.54 5.35 -9.19
CA ALA A 142 -5.77 6.11 -9.12
C ALA A 142 -6.82 5.53 -10.07
N ILE A 143 -8.03 5.30 -9.56
CA ILE A 143 -9.14 4.74 -10.33
C ILE A 143 -10.43 5.53 -10.05
N ASP A 144 -11.34 5.54 -11.01
CA ASP A 144 -12.69 6.12 -10.89
C ASP A 144 -13.74 5.12 -10.38
N GLU A 145 -13.26 3.98 -9.89
CA GLU A 145 -14.04 2.90 -9.30
C GLU A 145 -13.70 2.72 -7.81
N LEU A 146 -14.59 2.09 -7.07
CA LEU A 146 -14.34 1.76 -5.66
C LEU A 146 -13.65 0.40 -5.46
N GLY A 147 -13.74 -0.47 -6.45
CA GLY A 147 -13.33 -1.87 -6.37
C GLY A 147 -14.28 -2.72 -5.50
N THR A 148 -14.36 -4.01 -5.81
CA THR A 148 -15.32 -4.95 -5.21
C THR A 148 -15.25 -5.00 -3.68
N ARG A 149 -14.05 -4.87 -3.11
CA ARG A 149 -13.90 -4.87 -1.65
C ARG A 149 -14.65 -3.71 -1.00
N ASN A 150 -14.41 -2.48 -1.48
CA ASN A 150 -15.08 -1.29 -0.96
C ASN A 150 -16.58 -1.37 -1.22
N GLN A 151 -17.01 -1.79 -2.41
CA GLN A 151 -18.44 -2.00 -2.73
C GLN A 151 -19.13 -2.96 -1.77
N THR A 152 -18.41 -3.97 -1.27
CA THR A 152 -18.95 -4.96 -0.31
C THR A 152 -18.98 -4.44 1.12
N VAL A 153 -17.95 -3.69 1.54
CA VAL A 153 -17.76 -3.29 2.95
C VAL A 153 -18.49 -1.99 3.27
N LEU A 154 -18.49 -1.02 2.37
CA LEU A 154 -19.08 0.29 2.63
C LEU A 154 -20.57 0.25 3.05
N PRO A 155 -21.46 -0.53 2.42
CA PRO A 155 -22.83 -0.65 2.87
C PRO A 155 -22.94 -1.20 4.32
N LYS A 156 -22.03 -2.09 4.72
CA LYS A 156 -21.99 -2.62 6.08
C LYS A 156 -21.51 -1.56 7.08
N ALA A 157 -20.52 -0.77 6.72
CA ALA A 157 -20.02 0.33 7.56
C ALA A 157 -21.01 1.48 7.71
N VAL A 158 -21.93 1.66 6.75
CA VAL A 158 -23.05 2.60 6.88
C VAL A 158 -24.05 2.11 7.94
N VAL A 159 -24.38 0.82 7.93
CA VAL A 159 -25.32 0.22 8.88
C VAL A 159 -24.71 0.10 10.28
N ASP A 160 -23.43 -0.19 10.33
CA ASP A 160 -22.69 -0.39 11.56
C ASP A 160 -21.34 0.34 11.48
N PRO A 161 -21.31 1.62 11.87
CA PRO A 161 -20.10 2.44 11.82
C PRO A 161 -18.95 1.89 12.66
N ASP A 162 -19.25 1.07 13.68
CA ASP A 162 -18.26 0.48 14.59
C ASP A 162 -17.72 -0.88 14.13
N ILE A 163 -18.10 -1.33 12.93
CA ILE A 163 -17.73 -2.65 12.39
C ILE A 163 -16.21 -2.87 12.38
N TYR A 164 -15.43 -1.81 12.10
CA TYR A 164 -13.97 -1.88 12.06
C TYR A 164 -13.36 -2.05 13.45
N ASN A 165 -13.89 -1.40 14.50
CA ASN A 165 -13.45 -1.64 15.88
C ASN A 165 -13.74 -3.08 16.28
N ARG A 166 -14.98 -3.54 16.12
CA ARG A 166 -15.42 -4.87 16.58
C ARG A 166 -14.67 -6.01 15.92
N PHE A 167 -14.43 -5.94 14.61
CA PHE A 167 -13.76 -6.99 13.84
C PHE A 167 -12.27 -6.70 13.57
N GLY A 168 -11.71 -5.70 14.18
CA GLY A 168 -10.30 -5.34 14.15
C GLY A 168 -9.73 -5.26 15.56
N PRO A 169 -9.45 -4.04 16.08
CA PRO A 169 -8.80 -3.87 17.37
C PRO A 169 -9.50 -4.55 18.55
N ASP A 170 -10.81 -4.45 18.68
CA ASP A 170 -11.53 -5.04 19.82
C ASP A 170 -11.42 -6.57 19.82
N PHE A 171 -11.55 -7.19 18.63
CA PHE A 171 -11.29 -8.61 18.48
C PHE A 171 -9.85 -8.99 18.84
N ALA A 172 -8.88 -8.19 18.41
CA ALA A 172 -7.47 -8.44 18.71
C ALA A 172 -7.17 -8.34 20.21
N ILE A 173 -7.78 -7.37 20.91
CA ILE A 173 -7.68 -7.23 22.37
C ILE A 173 -8.22 -8.51 23.06
N ASP A 174 -9.42 -8.94 22.67
CA ASP A 174 -10.08 -10.10 23.31
C ASP A 174 -9.31 -11.41 23.10
N HIS A 175 -8.47 -11.49 22.08
CA HIS A 175 -7.79 -12.73 21.70
C HIS A 175 -6.25 -12.67 21.86
N GLY A 176 -5.72 -11.61 22.51
CA GLY A 176 -4.28 -11.46 22.74
C GLY A 176 -3.46 -11.33 21.43
N LEU A 177 -4.01 -10.62 20.45
CA LEU A 177 -3.41 -10.44 19.12
C LEU A 177 -2.81 -9.04 18.90
N VAL A 178 -2.74 -8.23 19.95
CA VAL A 178 -2.08 -6.92 19.90
C VAL A 178 -0.57 -7.12 19.89
N LEU A 179 0.11 -6.51 18.92
CA LEU A 179 1.57 -6.58 18.79
C LEU A 179 2.25 -5.34 19.34
N ALA A 180 1.80 -4.17 18.90
CA ALA A 180 2.45 -2.92 19.24
C ALA A 180 1.47 -1.75 19.22
N ARG A 181 1.81 -0.70 19.97
CA ARG A 181 1.09 0.57 19.99
C ARG A 181 2.06 1.73 20.13
N ASN A 182 1.75 2.83 19.46
CA ASN A 182 2.30 4.14 19.75
C ASN A 182 1.15 5.16 19.91
N GLU A 183 1.44 6.46 19.91
CA GLU A 183 0.47 7.50 20.19
C GLU A 183 -0.72 7.51 19.21
N HIS A 184 -0.47 7.28 17.91
CA HIS A 184 -1.47 7.42 16.84
C HIS A 184 -1.75 6.15 16.03
N ALA A 185 -1.14 5.03 16.39
CA ALA A 185 -1.32 3.78 15.65
C ALA A 185 -1.29 2.54 16.53
N LEU A 186 -1.90 1.47 16.03
CA LEU A 186 -1.99 0.16 16.66
C LEU A 186 -1.67 -0.94 15.62
N ALA A 187 -0.78 -1.86 15.97
CA ALA A 187 -0.50 -3.06 15.19
C ALA A 187 -1.12 -4.30 15.83
N THR A 188 -1.87 -5.06 15.05
CA THR A 188 -2.52 -6.30 15.49
C THR A 188 -2.24 -7.43 14.50
N VAL A 189 -2.24 -8.67 14.96
CA VAL A 189 -2.29 -9.80 14.04
C VAL A 189 -3.72 -9.93 13.51
N GLY A 190 -3.86 -9.90 12.19
CA GLY A 190 -5.14 -10.01 11.51
C GLY A 190 -5.68 -11.45 11.49
N PHE A 191 -6.99 -11.59 11.45
CA PHE A 191 -7.67 -12.86 11.28
C PHE A 191 -8.55 -12.85 10.02
N GLY A 192 -8.91 -14.04 9.51
CA GLY A 192 -9.77 -14.17 8.33
C GLY A 192 -9.10 -13.75 7.01
N HIS A 193 -7.81 -13.54 7.00
CA HIS A 193 -7.03 -13.25 5.79
C HIS A 193 -6.63 -14.53 5.04
N ARG A 194 -6.39 -14.39 3.74
CA ARG A 194 -5.89 -15.48 2.88
C ARG A 194 -4.48 -15.94 3.23
N TYR A 195 -3.71 -15.08 3.90
CA TYR A 195 -2.33 -15.31 4.33
C TYR A 195 -2.16 -14.83 5.76
N PRO A 196 -1.13 -15.29 6.49
CA PRO A 196 -0.77 -14.69 7.76
C PRO A 196 -0.56 -13.19 7.55
N SER A 197 -1.22 -12.36 8.36
CA SER A 197 -1.24 -10.92 8.14
C SER A 197 -1.10 -10.15 9.44
N VAL A 198 -0.46 -8.98 9.34
CA VAL A 198 -0.46 -7.96 10.38
C VAL A 198 -1.24 -6.76 9.85
N GLU A 199 -2.09 -6.19 10.66
CA GLU A 199 -2.88 -5.00 10.35
C GLU A 199 -2.39 -3.84 11.22
N ILE A 200 -1.99 -2.75 10.58
CA ILE A 200 -1.60 -1.51 11.24
C ILE A 200 -2.75 -0.52 11.04
N TRP A 201 -3.32 -0.03 12.14
CA TRP A 201 -4.50 0.81 12.20
C TRP A 201 -4.13 2.21 12.67
N SER A 202 -4.54 3.24 11.95
CA SER A 202 -4.53 4.60 12.46
C SER A 202 -5.62 4.77 13.50
N THR A 203 -5.27 5.37 14.64
CA THR A 203 -6.24 5.76 15.69
C THR A 203 -6.71 7.20 15.55
N SER A 204 -6.26 7.91 14.50
CA SER A 204 -6.70 9.26 14.17
C SER A 204 -8.20 9.36 13.97
N ALA A 205 -8.74 10.56 14.22
CA ALA A 205 -10.10 10.92 13.83
C ALA A 205 -10.25 11.13 12.32
N LEU A 206 -9.15 11.27 11.59
CA LEU A 206 -9.12 11.36 10.14
C LEU A 206 -8.98 9.95 9.53
N ASP A 207 -9.56 9.76 8.36
CA ASP A 207 -9.62 8.48 7.65
C ASP A 207 -9.03 8.57 6.22
N GLN A 208 -8.43 9.72 5.92
CA GLN A 208 -7.76 10.03 4.66
C GLN A 208 -6.31 10.44 4.95
N PRO A 209 -5.32 9.59 4.67
CA PRO A 209 -3.93 9.80 5.10
C PRO A 209 -3.34 11.15 4.70
N TRP A 210 -3.65 11.64 3.50
CA TRP A 210 -3.15 12.94 2.99
C TRP A 210 -3.72 14.17 3.70
N ARG A 211 -4.58 13.97 4.71
CA ARG A 211 -5.16 15.04 5.54
C ARG A 211 -4.71 14.96 6.99
N MET A 212 -3.88 13.97 7.31
CA MET A 212 -3.35 13.74 8.66
C MET A 212 -2.14 14.62 8.91
N GLU A 213 -1.88 14.89 10.19
CA GLU A 213 -0.66 15.57 10.61
C GLU A 213 0.56 14.65 10.42
N PRO A 214 1.77 15.22 10.22
CA PRO A 214 2.98 14.43 10.00
C PRO A 214 3.24 13.39 11.09
N GLU A 215 2.95 13.71 12.35
CA GLU A 215 3.14 12.82 13.51
C GLU A 215 2.23 11.58 13.43
N GLU A 216 1.01 11.73 12.92
CA GLU A 216 0.07 10.63 12.73
C GLU A 216 0.55 9.69 11.60
N VAL A 217 1.12 10.26 10.54
CA VAL A 217 1.71 9.49 9.42
C VAL A 217 2.98 8.77 9.87
N ASP A 218 3.85 9.44 10.63
CA ASP A 218 5.07 8.87 11.19
C ASP A 218 4.77 7.71 12.15
N ALA A 219 3.73 7.85 12.97
CA ALA A 219 3.29 6.79 13.89
C ALA A 219 2.87 5.51 13.14
N MET A 220 2.17 5.65 12.04
CA MET A 220 1.84 4.52 11.15
C MET A 220 3.10 3.93 10.50
N ALA A 221 4.00 4.79 10.02
CA ALA A 221 5.26 4.37 9.40
C ALA A 221 6.13 3.57 10.36
N ASP A 222 6.20 3.96 11.64
CA ASP A 222 6.99 3.27 12.66
C ASP A 222 6.50 1.84 12.90
N LEU A 223 5.18 1.63 13.00
CA LEU A 223 4.63 0.30 13.21
C LEU A 223 4.77 -0.58 11.96
N VAL A 224 4.58 -0.02 10.76
CA VAL A 224 4.84 -0.73 9.51
C VAL A 224 6.30 -1.14 9.40
N HIS A 225 7.23 -0.21 9.72
CA HIS A 225 8.67 -0.47 9.75
C HIS A 225 9.02 -1.59 10.71
N ALA A 226 8.52 -1.52 11.95
CA ALA A 226 8.79 -2.53 12.97
C ALA A 226 8.38 -3.94 12.52
N VAL A 227 7.24 -4.09 11.85
CA VAL A 227 6.83 -5.38 11.29
C VAL A 227 7.75 -5.83 10.17
N HIS A 228 8.16 -4.94 9.26
CA HIS A 228 9.10 -5.29 8.19
C HIS A 228 10.48 -5.70 8.72
N VAL A 229 10.97 -5.02 9.77
CA VAL A 229 12.25 -5.38 10.44
C VAL A 229 12.21 -6.80 10.96
N VAL A 230 11.17 -7.17 11.69
CA VAL A 230 11.09 -8.49 12.35
C VAL A 230 10.70 -9.63 11.40
N VAL A 231 9.97 -9.32 10.33
CA VAL A 231 9.69 -10.28 9.26
C VAL A 231 10.94 -10.56 8.44
N GLY A 232 11.78 -9.54 8.24
CA GLY A 232 13.03 -9.62 7.51
C GLY A 232 12.87 -9.51 5.98
N PRO A 233 13.97 -9.18 5.28
CA PRO A 233 13.96 -8.86 3.85
C PRO A 233 13.74 -10.08 2.94
N HIS A 234 13.89 -11.30 3.44
CA HIS A 234 13.76 -12.53 2.65
C HIS A 234 12.34 -13.11 2.64
N VAL A 235 11.42 -12.54 3.39
CA VAL A 235 10.02 -13.00 3.42
C VAL A 235 9.20 -12.21 2.38
N PRO A 236 8.67 -12.89 1.36
CA PRO A 236 7.79 -12.24 0.40
C PRO A 236 6.54 -11.69 1.10
N CYS A 237 6.20 -10.44 0.84
CA CYS A 237 5.00 -9.84 1.43
C CYS A 237 4.30 -8.85 0.49
N ASN A 238 3.00 -8.71 0.68
CA ASN A 238 2.24 -7.62 0.11
C ASN A 238 1.88 -6.63 1.23
N GLU A 239 2.04 -5.35 0.95
CA GLU A 239 1.53 -4.27 1.75
C GLU A 239 0.33 -3.68 1.00
N GLU A 240 -0.84 -3.60 1.63
CA GLU A 240 -2.07 -3.10 1.03
C GLU A 240 -2.65 -1.99 1.91
N TRP A 241 -2.91 -0.83 1.32
CA TRP A 241 -3.42 0.33 2.01
C TRP A 241 -4.93 0.47 1.83
N HIS A 242 -5.61 0.76 2.91
CA HIS A 242 -7.06 0.96 2.97
C HIS A 242 -7.36 2.28 3.68
N HIS A 243 -8.18 3.10 3.07
CA HIS A 243 -8.62 4.38 3.60
C HIS A 243 -10.01 4.71 3.03
N ARG A 244 -10.64 5.77 3.51
CA ARG A 244 -11.94 6.17 3.00
C ARG A 244 -11.84 6.75 1.59
N PRO A 245 -12.52 6.16 0.60
CA PRO A 245 -12.61 6.72 -0.75
C PRO A 245 -13.26 8.13 -0.75
N VAL A 246 -12.92 8.93 -1.75
CA VAL A 246 -13.54 10.25 -1.93
C VAL A 246 -15.02 10.10 -2.31
N GLY A 247 -15.87 10.97 -1.75
CA GLY A 247 -17.32 10.95 -1.99
C GLY A 247 -18.08 9.86 -1.22
N VAL A 248 -17.42 9.18 -0.27
CA VAL A 248 -18.04 8.16 0.58
C VAL A 248 -18.28 8.71 1.98
N GLY A 249 -19.52 8.58 2.49
CA GLY A 249 -19.90 9.03 3.84
C GLY A 249 -19.61 8.00 4.94
N ALA A 250 -19.43 6.72 4.61
CA ALA A 250 -19.13 5.68 5.61
C ALA A 250 -17.71 5.84 6.15
N PRO A 251 -17.47 5.63 7.46
CA PRO A 251 -16.14 5.66 8.04
C PRO A 251 -15.33 4.45 7.56
N VAL A 252 -14.09 4.71 7.12
CA VAL A 252 -13.11 3.67 6.76
C VAL A 252 -11.77 4.08 7.33
N PRO A 253 -11.35 3.55 8.47
CA PRO A 253 -10.08 3.89 9.09
C PRO A 253 -8.92 3.67 8.14
N TRP A 254 -7.92 4.56 8.15
CA TRP A 254 -6.67 4.27 7.47
C TRP A 254 -6.01 3.06 8.10
N ARG A 255 -5.73 2.07 7.27
CA ARG A 255 -5.15 0.81 7.67
C ARG A 255 -4.18 0.31 6.61
N ILE A 256 -3.07 -0.26 7.07
CA ILE A 256 -2.08 -0.92 6.22
C ILE A 256 -2.02 -2.39 6.63
N ASN A 257 -2.24 -3.29 5.68
CA ASN A 257 -2.15 -4.73 5.89
C ASN A 257 -0.84 -5.26 5.29
N LEU A 258 -0.04 -5.92 6.11
CA LEU A 258 1.11 -6.69 5.63
C LEU A 258 0.71 -8.17 5.56
N LYS A 259 0.74 -8.75 4.36
CA LYS A 259 0.40 -10.15 4.09
C LYS A 259 1.66 -10.94 3.77
N LEU A 260 1.99 -11.90 4.59
CA LEU A 260 3.17 -12.75 4.43
C LEU A 260 2.88 -13.85 3.42
N ARG A 261 3.55 -13.81 2.28
CA ARG A 261 3.33 -14.73 1.15
C ARG A 261 4.16 -16.00 1.31
N VAL A 262 4.01 -16.65 2.47
CA VAL A 262 4.76 -17.85 2.87
C VAL A 262 4.16 -19.16 2.32
N SER A 263 3.04 -19.08 1.63
CA SER A 263 2.40 -20.22 0.97
C SER A 263 1.81 -19.80 -0.38
N THR A 264 1.56 -20.78 -1.26
CA THR A 264 0.90 -20.55 -2.56
C THR A 264 -0.52 -21.10 -2.49
N LEU A 265 -1.48 -20.33 -2.99
CA LEU A 265 -2.86 -20.80 -3.17
C LEU A 265 -2.88 -21.95 -4.20
N ALA A 266 -3.59 -23.01 -3.86
CA ALA A 266 -3.66 -24.21 -4.68
C ALA A 266 -5.10 -24.50 -5.16
N GLY A 267 -5.32 -25.70 -5.68
CA GLY A 267 -6.60 -26.08 -6.30
C GLY A 267 -7.79 -26.05 -5.34
N PHE A 268 -7.57 -26.32 -4.04
CA PHE A 268 -8.63 -26.26 -3.05
C PHE A 268 -9.18 -24.84 -2.90
N GLU A 269 -8.31 -23.86 -2.70
CA GLU A 269 -8.70 -22.45 -2.60
C GLU A 269 -9.28 -21.93 -3.91
N GLY A 270 -8.72 -22.38 -5.05
CA GLY A 270 -9.21 -22.05 -6.38
C GLY A 270 -10.63 -22.53 -6.62
N GLY A 271 -10.93 -23.77 -6.24
CA GLY A 271 -12.23 -24.40 -6.43
C GLY A 271 -13.30 -23.98 -5.43
N THR A 272 -12.92 -23.86 -4.16
CA THR A 272 -13.88 -23.64 -3.06
C THR A 272 -14.01 -22.19 -2.64
N LYS A 273 -13.00 -21.35 -2.91
CA LYS A 273 -12.82 -20.00 -2.33
C LYS A 273 -12.71 -20.00 -0.79
N ILE A 274 -12.41 -21.16 -0.21
CA ILE A 274 -12.04 -21.31 1.21
C ILE A 274 -10.51 -21.26 1.27
N TYR A 275 -9.96 -20.36 2.09
CA TYR A 275 -8.53 -20.14 2.18
C TYR A 275 -7.97 -20.78 3.46
N VAL A 276 -7.03 -21.70 3.28
CA VAL A 276 -6.34 -22.36 4.39
C VAL A 276 -5.10 -21.56 4.75
N ASN A 277 -5.05 -21.07 6.01
CA ASN A 277 -3.90 -20.38 6.54
C ASN A 277 -3.12 -21.32 7.45
N ALA A 278 -1.88 -21.65 7.08
CA ALA A 278 -1.04 -22.61 7.81
C ALA A 278 -0.49 -22.05 9.14
N ILE A 279 -0.56 -20.72 9.36
CA ILE A 279 -0.11 -20.08 10.59
C ILE A 279 -1.31 -19.40 11.25
N SER A 280 -1.68 -19.87 12.44
CA SER A 280 -2.77 -19.25 13.21
C SER A 280 -2.36 -17.85 13.69
N PRO A 281 -3.32 -16.94 13.93
CA PRO A 281 -3.02 -15.62 14.49
C PRO A 281 -2.20 -15.68 15.79
N ALA A 282 -2.57 -16.54 16.72
CA ALA A 282 -1.83 -16.73 17.98
C ALA A 282 -0.38 -17.20 17.74
N SER A 283 -0.17 -18.13 16.79
CA SER A 283 1.18 -18.57 16.41
C SER A 283 2.00 -17.45 15.74
N LEU A 284 1.35 -16.56 14.98
CA LEU A 284 2.05 -15.41 14.39
C LEU A 284 2.43 -14.40 15.47
N THR A 285 1.53 -14.10 16.41
CA THR A 285 1.81 -13.24 17.57
C THR A 285 3.01 -13.75 18.36
N SER A 286 3.00 -15.04 18.72
CA SER A 286 4.09 -15.64 19.51
C SER A 286 5.44 -15.67 18.82
N ARG A 287 5.46 -15.56 17.49
CA ARG A 287 6.72 -15.47 16.70
C ARG A 287 7.20 -14.04 16.57
N LEU A 288 6.29 -13.10 16.29
CA LEU A 288 6.67 -11.71 16.00
C LEU A 288 7.01 -10.92 17.27
N LEU A 289 6.25 -11.08 18.35
CA LEU A 289 6.40 -10.26 19.54
C LEU A 289 7.79 -10.35 20.19
N PRO A 290 8.40 -11.53 20.39
CA PRO A 290 9.77 -11.61 20.93
C PRO A 290 10.82 -10.94 20.02
N GLU A 291 10.62 -11.02 18.69
CA GLU A 291 11.52 -10.36 17.73
C GLU A 291 11.38 -8.84 17.79
N MET A 292 10.14 -8.33 17.97
CA MET A 292 9.90 -6.89 18.14
C MET A 292 10.57 -6.36 19.42
N VAL A 293 10.52 -7.11 20.51
CA VAL A 293 11.20 -6.75 21.76
C VAL A 293 12.71 -6.65 21.51
N ARG A 294 13.32 -7.67 20.88
CA ARG A 294 14.75 -7.66 20.54
C ARG A 294 15.13 -6.50 19.61
N ALA A 295 14.30 -6.22 18.59
CA ALA A 295 14.54 -5.14 17.66
C ALA A 295 14.47 -3.75 18.34
N ARG A 296 13.53 -3.57 19.29
CA ARG A 296 13.42 -2.34 20.10
C ARG A 296 14.65 -2.18 21.00
N GLU A 297 15.05 -3.21 21.71
CA GLU A 297 16.25 -3.22 22.57
C GLU A 297 17.53 -2.93 21.79
N ALA A 298 17.62 -3.42 20.57
CA ALA A 298 18.74 -3.16 19.65
C ALA A 298 18.68 -1.77 18.98
N GLY A 299 17.61 -0.98 19.19
CA GLY A 299 17.44 0.34 18.55
C GLY A 299 17.17 0.28 17.05
N LEU A 300 16.71 -0.86 16.54
CA LEU A 300 16.40 -1.06 15.11
C LEU A 300 15.03 -0.52 14.71
N ILE A 301 14.13 -0.35 15.67
CA ILE A 301 12.79 0.18 15.48
C ILE A 301 12.55 1.40 16.40
N ALA A 302 11.58 2.23 16.03
CA ALA A 302 11.20 3.37 16.87
C ALA A 302 10.66 2.93 18.24
N PRO A 303 10.72 3.78 19.27
CA PRO A 303 10.08 3.51 20.56
C PRO A 303 8.58 3.26 20.42
N MET A 304 8.08 2.21 21.04
CA MET A 304 6.65 1.84 21.06
C MET A 304 6.37 0.86 22.20
N ASP A 305 5.12 0.78 22.64
CA ASP A 305 4.66 -0.26 23.56
C ASP A 305 4.47 -1.58 22.79
N LEU A 306 4.82 -2.71 23.43
CA LEU A 306 4.77 -4.03 22.81
C LEU A 306 3.97 -5.03 23.67
N GLY A 307 3.08 -5.79 23.04
CA GLY A 307 2.32 -6.85 23.69
C GLY A 307 1.57 -6.38 24.93
N ASP A 308 1.91 -6.94 26.09
CA ASP A 308 1.26 -6.62 27.38
C ASP A 308 1.51 -5.19 27.89
N GLU A 309 2.50 -4.47 27.33
CA GLU A 309 2.71 -3.05 27.62
C GLU A 309 1.60 -2.17 26.99
N CYS A 310 0.92 -2.68 25.96
CA CYS A 310 -0.08 -1.94 25.21
C CYS A 310 -1.38 -1.77 26.01
N SER A 311 -1.65 -0.57 26.49
CA SER A 311 -2.97 -0.22 27.06
C SER A 311 -3.90 0.27 25.95
N VAL A 312 -4.73 -0.62 25.40
CA VAL A 312 -5.62 -0.30 24.26
C VAL A 312 -7.08 -0.26 24.74
N PRO A 313 -7.74 0.90 24.69
CA PRO A 313 -9.17 0.98 24.98
C PRO A 313 -10.01 0.39 23.84
N ARG A 314 -11.18 -0.15 24.18
CA ARG A 314 -12.16 -0.54 23.16
C ARG A 314 -12.65 0.66 22.36
N GLY A 315 -12.98 0.44 21.10
CA GLY A 315 -13.41 1.51 20.22
C GLY A 315 -12.29 2.52 19.94
N VAL A 316 -11.04 2.06 19.84
CA VAL A 316 -9.85 2.91 19.69
C VAL A 316 -9.81 3.69 18.37
N LEU A 317 -10.48 3.19 17.32
CA LEU A 317 -10.51 3.83 16.01
C LEU A 317 -11.44 5.05 16.03
N ALA A 318 -10.89 6.22 16.28
CA ALA A 318 -11.66 7.45 16.46
C ALA A 318 -12.40 7.89 15.16
N SER A 319 -11.88 7.54 13.99
CA SER A 319 -12.50 7.85 12.68
C SER A 319 -13.86 7.14 12.46
N THR A 320 -14.16 6.08 13.22
CA THR A 320 -15.44 5.38 13.15
C THR A 320 -16.54 6.05 13.97
N ARG A 321 -16.18 6.97 14.85
CA ARG A 321 -17.17 7.71 15.66
C ARG A 321 -17.97 8.61 14.73
N VAL A 322 -19.30 8.49 14.79
CA VAL A 322 -20.20 9.31 14.01
C VAL A 322 -19.93 10.78 14.32
N ARG A 323 -19.53 11.54 13.30
CA ARG A 323 -19.48 13.00 13.41
C ARG A 323 -20.93 13.48 13.44
N GLY A 324 -21.39 13.88 14.62
CA GLY A 324 -22.71 14.45 14.81
C GLY A 324 -22.94 15.73 14.01
#